data_2c275ba732ab19abc36c011044e074dd
#
_entry.id   2c275ba732ab19abc36c011044e074dd
#
_cell.length_a   1.000
_cell.length_b   1.000
_cell.length_c   1.000
_cell.angle_alpha   90.00
_cell.angle_beta   90.00
_cell.angle_gamma   90.00
#
_symmetry.space_group_name_H-M   'P 1'
#
loop_
_entity.id
_entity.type
_entity.pdbx_description
1 polymer ?
#
loop_
_entity_poly.entity_id
_entity_poly.type
_entity_poly.pdbx_seq_one_letter_code
_entity_poly.pdbx_strand_id
1 'polypeptide(L)'
;MARGRHPTRMHIDPPSEEVSAKYLRTWCGCDLHRDSHRFPSLTSHEFFDNDQPLEIDFGCGTGALACGRARQCPNINLLGIDLSQKPLYCAVMEASQSNLENIKFIKGNFFIMLPLLVPRTVSAAYYLFPNPPRDYLRERSNERRKRFLQSVYNALIPGGRFFFATDANEFFNCVHTIAQSELLFETHCMQDVDLATRYRQTWEKHGRNVESFMVEKK
;
A
#
# COMPACT_ATOMS: atom_id res chain seq x y z
N MET A 1 -5.68 -23.66 16.76
CA MET A 1 -4.88 -22.44 16.53
C MET A 1 -5.71 -21.24 16.95
N ALA A 2 -5.34 -20.58 18.04
CA ALA A 2 -6.13 -19.50 18.61
C ALA A 2 -6.09 -18.28 17.68
N ARG A 3 -7.26 -17.82 17.23
CA ARG A 3 -7.43 -16.54 16.59
C ARG A 3 -6.96 -15.45 17.55
N GLY A 4 -5.83 -14.82 17.24
CA GLY A 4 -5.43 -13.61 17.95
C GLY A 4 -6.59 -12.63 17.92
N ARG A 5 -7.09 -12.24 19.09
CA ARG A 5 -8.11 -11.20 19.22
C ARG A 5 -7.54 -9.94 18.59
N HIS A 6 -8.20 -9.42 17.55
CA HIS A 6 -7.94 -8.07 17.08
C HIS A 6 -7.98 -7.13 18.29
N PRO A 7 -6.94 -6.33 18.50
CA PRO A 7 -6.97 -5.39 19.62
C PRO A 7 -8.16 -4.48 19.44
N THR A 8 -8.95 -4.39 20.53
CA THR A 8 -9.99 -3.42 20.84
C THR A 8 -10.57 -2.64 19.66
N ARG A 9 -11.90 -2.68 19.50
CA ARG A 9 -12.66 -1.78 18.60
C ARG A 9 -12.12 -0.37 18.80
N MET A 10 -11.30 0.10 17.85
CA MET A 10 -10.87 1.49 17.85
C MET A 10 -12.10 2.36 17.70
N HIS A 11 -12.41 3.11 18.75
CA HIS A 11 -13.40 4.19 18.66
C HIS A 11 -12.64 5.39 18.09
N ILE A 12 -12.89 5.70 16.85
CA ILE A 12 -12.27 6.82 16.14
C ILE A 12 -13.41 7.61 15.52
N ASP A 13 -13.50 8.85 15.91
CA ASP A 13 -14.42 9.78 15.30
C ASP A 13 -13.96 10.09 13.86
N PRO A 14 -14.90 10.27 12.91
CA PRO A 14 -14.54 10.68 11.57
C PRO A 14 -13.86 12.05 11.60
N PRO A 15 -12.87 12.29 10.72
CA PRO A 15 -12.30 13.62 10.52
C PRO A 15 -13.39 14.61 10.09
N SER A 16 -13.18 15.91 10.34
CA SER A 16 -14.08 16.94 9.83
C SER A 16 -14.22 16.86 8.29
N GLU A 17 -15.29 17.43 7.75
CA GLU A 17 -15.50 17.46 6.30
C GLU A 17 -14.34 18.16 5.57
N GLU A 18 -13.85 19.26 6.10
CA GLU A 18 -12.71 20.00 5.56
C GLU A 18 -11.43 19.14 5.51
N VAL A 19 -11.08 18.48 6.62
CA VAL A 19 -9.92 17.58 6.71
C VAL A 19 -10.10 16.39 5.76
N SER A 20 -11.31 15.81 5.72
CA SER A 20 -11.61 14.71 4.80
C SER A 20 -11.49 15.14 3.34
N ALA A 21 -12.00 16.30 2.98
CA ALA A 21 -11.92 16.83 1.61
C ALA A 21 -10.46 17.05 1.17
N LYS A 22 -9.59 17.49 2.10
CA LYS A 22 -8.18 17.71 1.84
C LYS A 22 -7.40 16.42 1.62
N TYR A 23 -7.64 15.38 2.44
CA TYR A 23 -6.75 14.21 2.52
C TYR A 23 -7.37 12.90 2.00
N LEU A 24 -8.70 12.75 1.98
CA LEU A 24 -9.35 11.46 1.74
C LEU A 24 -10.29 11.49 0.54
N ARG A 25 -10.08 10.57 -0.41
CA ARG A 25 -11.06 10.23 -1.43
C ARG A 25 -11.67 8.87 -1.12
N THR A 26 -12.99 8.74 -1.28
CA THR A 26 -13.69 7.46 -1.09
C THR A 26 -14.25 7.00 -2.43
N TRP A 27 -13.81 5.82 -2.89
CA TRP A 27 -14.21 5.24 -4.16
C TRP A 27 -15.02 3.97 -3.94
N CYS A 28 -16.19 3.92 -4.55
CA CYS A 28 -17.04 2.73 -4.54
C CYS A 28 -16.44 1.66 -5.48
N GLY A 29 -16.25 0.44 -4.97
CA GLY A 29 -15.75 -0.66 -5.77
C GLY A 29 -16.66 -1.04 -6.94
N CYS A 30 -17.99 -0.86 -6.79
CA CYS A 30 -18.96 -1.12 -7.86
C CYS A 30 -18.78 -0.15 -9.03
N ASP A 31 -18.55 1.13 -8.73
CA ASP A 31 -18.37 2.15 -9.76
C ASP A 31 -17.02 1.99 -10.47
N LEU A 32 -15.96 1.71 -9.74
CA LEU A 32 -14.65 1.37 -10.28
C LEU A 32 -14.71 0.14 -11.21
N HIS A 33 -15.49 -0.88 -10.82
CA HIS A 33 -15.62 -2.10 -11.62
C HIS A 33 -16.45 -1.88 -12.89
N ARG A 34 -17.44 -0.96 -12.81
CA ARG A 34 -18.31 -0.63 -13.95
C ARG A 34 -17.59 0.22 -14.98
N ASP A 35 -16.87 1.24 -14.53
CA ASP A 35 -16.20 2.20 -15.39
C ASP A 35 -15.01 2.88 -14.68
N SER A 36 -13.85 2.23 -14.77
CA SER A 36 -12.62 2.76 -14.17
C SER A 36 -12.15 4.07 -14.83
N HIS A 37 -12.51 4.33 -16.08
CA HIS A 37 -12.10 5.55 -16.81
C HIS A 37 -12.71 6.83 -16.24
N ARG A 38 -13.74 6.73 -15.39
CA ARG A 38 -14.31 7.88 -14.69
C ARG A 38 -13.51 8.33 -13.46
N PHE A 39 -12.50 7.57 -13.09
CA PHE A 39 -11.64 7.87 -11.95
C PHE A 39 -10.30 8.43 -12.42
N PRO A 40 -9.70 9.37 -11.67
CA PRO A 40 -8.39 9.90 -12.03
C PRO A 40 -7.33 8.81 -11.97
N SER A 41 -6.33 8.92 -12.82
CA SER A 41 -5.15 8.06 -12.79
C SER A 41 -4.37 8.27 -11.49
N LEU A 42 -3.68 7.21 -11.00
CA LEU A 42 -2.88 7.29 -9.79
C LEU A 42 -1.52 7.92 -10.10
N THR A 43 -1.50 9.24 -10.23
CA THR A 43 -0.30 10.03 -10.55
C THR A 43 -0.17 11.24 -9.62
N SER A 44 1.04 11.80 -9.50
CA SER A 44 1.28 13.03 -8.76
C SER A 44 0.46 14.19 -9.32
N HIS A 45 0.38 14.30 -10.63
CA HIS A 45 -0.40 15.35 -11.29
C HIS A 45 -1.88 15.36 -10.85
N GLU A 46 -2.54 14.20 -10.87
CA GLU A 46 -3.99 14.07 -10.56
C GLU A 46 -4.32 14.28 -9.07
N PHE A 47 -3.39 14.00 -8.18
CA PHE A 47 -3.65 14.05 -6.74
C PHE A 47 -3.03 15.25 -6.04
N PHE A 48 -1.93 15.79 -6.57
CA PHE A 48 -1.14 16.83 -5.90
C PHE A 48 -0.89 18.06 -6.77
N ASP A 49 -1.35 18.05 -8.01
CA ASP A 49 -1.16 19.14 -8.97
C ASP A 49 0.33 19.51 -9.18
N ASN A 50 1.19 18.47 -9.17
CA ASN A 50 2.63 18.62 -9.41
C ASN A 50 3.21 17.32 -10.00
N ASP A 51 4.50 17.34 -10.36
CA ASP A 51 5.22 16.22 -10.98
C ASP A 51 6.29 15.61 -10.05
N GLN A 52 6.16 15.78 -8.72
CA GLN A 52 7.08 15.15 -7.78
C GLN A 52 6.98 13.62 -7.85
N PRO A 53 8.07 12.88 -7.51
CA PRO A 53 8.05 11.43 -7.49
C PRO A 53 6.89 10.90 -6.63
N LEU A 54 6.15 9.93 -7.15
CA LEU A 54 5.03 9.30 -6.45
C LEU A 54 5.46 8.00 -5.77
N GLU A 55 5.14 7.87 -4.50
CA GLU A 55 5.18 6.59 -3.78
C GLU A 55 3.76 6.14 -3.42
N ILE A 56 3.46 4.84 -3.50
CA ILE A 56 2.13 4.28 -3.20
C ILE A 56 2.22 3.21 -2.11
N ASP A 57 1.42 3.35 -1.06
CA ASP A 57 1.29 2.36 0.03
C ASP A 57 -0.04 1.60 -0.11
N PHE A 58 0.04 0.36 -0.59
CA PHE A 58 -1.09 -0.53 -0.81
C PHE A 58 -1.46 -1.27 0.48
N GLY A 59 -2.59 -0.94 1.07
CA GLY A 59 -3.00 -1.42 2.39
C GLY A 59 -2.37 -0.60 3.51
N CYS A 60 -2.35 0.72 3.37
CA CYS A 60 -1.64 1.63 4.26
C CYS A 60 -2.12 1.62 5.73
N GLY A 61 -3.26 1.03 6.01
CA GLY A 61 -3.81 0.93 7.36
C GLY A 61 -3.94 2.29 8.04
N THR A 62 -3.27 2.46 9.19
CA THR A 62 -3.27 3.72 9.95
C THR A 62 -2.30 4.77 9.40
N GLY A 63 -1.67 4.52 8.25
CA GLY A 63 -0.78 5.47 7.58
C GLY A 63 0.58 5.65 8.21
N ALA A 64 1.00 4.78 9.14
CA ALA A 64 2.25 4.97 9.89
C ALA A 64 3.48 5.07 8.95
N LEU A 65 3.57 4.20 7.93
CA LEU A 65 4.63 4.30 6.92
C LEU A 65 4.45 5.55 6.07
N ALA A 66 3.28 5.73 5.47
CA ALA A 66 3.03 6.81 4.52
C ALA A 66 3.24 8.20 5.18
N CYS A 67 2.68 8.45 6.38
CA CYS A 67 2.90 9.70 7.10
C CYS A 67 4.37 9.89 7.52
N GLY A 68 5.04 8.82 7.96
CA GLY A 68 6.45 8.86 8.31
C GLY A 68 7.33 9.24 7.11
N ARG A 69 7.09 8.62 5.95
CA ARG A 69 7.78 8.93 4.69
C ARG A 69 7.51 10.34 4.20
N ALA A 70 6.24 10.77 4.20
CA ALA A 70 5.86 12.12 3.79
C ALA A 70 6.56 13.21 4.63
N ARG A 71 6.69 12.96 5.93
CA ARG A 71 7.40 13.88 6.86
C ARG A 71 8.91 13.93 6.59
N GLN A 72 9.53 12.77 6.31
CA GLN A 72 10.97 12.67 6.06
C GLN A 72 11.37 13.18 4.69
N CYS A 73 10.49 13.05 3.71
CA CYS A 73 10.76 13.34 2.31
C CYS A 73 9.72 14.32 1.73
N PRO A 74 9.81 15.63 2.01
CA PRO A 74 8.81 16.60 1.57
C PRO A 74 8.76 16.79 0.04
N ASN A 75 9.78 16.32 -0.68
CA ASN A 75 9.88 16.43 -2.14
C ASN A 75 9.35 15.19 -2.89
N ILE A 76 8.61 14.31 -2.20
CA ILE A 76 7.90 13.17 -2.80
C ILE A 76 6.42 13.26 -2.45
N ASN A 77 5.58 12.70 -3.29
CA ASN A 77 4.15 12.55 -3.01
C ASN A 77 3.84 11.14 -2.52
N LEU A 78 3.01 11.02 -1.50
CA LEU A 78 2.57 9.75 -0.93
C LEU A 78 1.08 9.53 -1.17
N LEU A 79 0.72 8.36 -1.72
CA LEU A 79 -0.66 7.93 -1.89
C LEU A 79 -0.89 6.65 -1.09
N GLY A 80 -1.63 6.76 0.02
CA GLY A 80 -2.03 5.61 0.84
C GLY A 80 -3.38 5.06 0.38
N ILE A 81 -3.51 3.74 0.16
CA ILE A 81 -4.76 3.11 -0.25
C ILE A 81 -5.12 2.03 0.75
N ASP A 82 -6.34 2.07 1.31
CA ASP A 82 -6.85 1.01 2.18
C ASP A 82 -8.37 0.82 1.99
N LEU A 83 -8.83 -0.39 2.28
CA LEU A 83 -10.26 -0.73 2.24
C LEU A 83 -10.96 -0.30 3.54
N SER A 84 -10.23 -0.25 4.64
CA SER A 84 -10.74 -0.09 6.00
C SER A 84 -10.87 1.37 6.40
N GLN A 85 -12.08 1.83 6.65
CA GLN A 85 -12.37 3.24 6.93
C GLN A 85 -11.74 3.75 8.23
N LYS A 86 -11.83 3.00 9.33
CA LYS A 86 -11.32 3.44 10.64
C LYS A 86 -9.80 3.64 10.67
N PRO A 87 -8.98 2.71 10.15
CA PRO A 87 -7.55 2.95 10.01
C PRO A 87 -7.23 4.19 9.17
N LEU A 88 -7.95 4.40 8.05
CA LEU A 88 -7.77 5.59 7.23
C LEU A 88 -8.10 6.89 7.96
N TYR A 89 -9.08 6.90 8.86
CA TYR A 89 -9.35 8.08 9.68
C TYR A 89 -8.17 8.42 10.61
N CYS A 90 -7.48 7.40 11.17
CA CYS A 90 -6.23 7.62 11.91
C CYS A 90 -5.17 8.25 11.00
N ALA A 91 -4.99 7.70 9.78
CA ALA A 91 -4.01 8.19 8.82
C ALA A 91 -4.27 9.64 8.41
N VAL A 92 -5.52 9.98 8.14
CA VAL A 92 -5.97 11.33 7.80
C VAL A 92 -5.74 12.31 8.95
N MET A 93 -6.07 11.91 10.18
CA MET A 93 -5.86 12.74 11.37
C MET A 93 -4.37 12.98 11.63
N GLU A 94 -3.53 11.95 11.51
CA GLU A 94 -2.07 12.07 11.63
C GLU A 94 -1.49 13.03 10.58
N ALA A 95 -1.91 12.90 9.31
CA ALA A 95 -1.48 13.77 8.23
C ALA A 95 -1.91 15.24 8.48
N SER A 96 -3.14 15.44 8.94
CA SER A 96 -3.67 16.77 9.26
C SER A 96 -2.96 17.42 10.45
N GLN A 97 -2.77 16.69 11.56
CA GLN A 97 -2.08 17.17 12.75
C GLN A 97 -0.61 17.51 12.48
N SER A 98 0.01 16.78 11.54
CA SER A 98 1.39 17.03 11.13
C SER A 98 1.51 18.03 9.97
N ASN A 99 0.41 18.61 9.49
CA ASN A 99 0.36 19.55 8.37
C ASN A 99 1.07 19.04 7.11
N LEU A 100 0.92 17.74 6.77
CA LEU A 100 1.55 17.15 5.60
C LEU A 100 0.79 17.54 4.34
N GLU A 101 1.48 18.19 3.38
CA GLU A 101 0.88 18.61 2.11
C GLU A 101 1.08 17.58 0.99
N ASN A 102 2.08 16.72 1.14
CA ASN A 102 2.53 15.74 0.15
C ASN A 102 1.97 14.33 0.37
N ILE A 103 0.79 14.21 0.99
CA ILE A 103 0.13 12.93 1.23
C ILE A 103 -1.38 13.01 0.98
N LYS A 104 -1.93 11.97 0.36
CA LYS A 104 -3.37 11.76 0.18
C LYS A 104 -3.72 10.30 0.44
N PHE A 105 -4.98 10.03 0.74
CA PHE A 105 -5.49 8.70 0.99
C PHE A 105 -6.69 8.38 0.10
N ILE A 106 -6.82 7.09 -0.27
CA ILE A 106 -7.99 6.58 -0.98
C ILE A 106 -8.57 5.43 -0.17
N LYS A 107 -9.85 5.55 0.17
CA LYS A 107 -10.64 4.42 0.67
C LYS A 107 -11.17 3.62 -0.51
N GLY A 108 -10.66 2.41 -0.69
CA GLY A 108 -11.09 1.53 -1.76
C GLY A 108 -10.25 0.27 -1.90
N ASN A 109 -10.68 -0.60 -2.78
CA ASN A 109 -9.98 -1.85 -3.07
C ASN A 109 -8.92 -1.64 -4.16
N PHE A 110 -7.66 -1.59 -3.79
CA PHE A 110 -6.56 -1.35 -4.73
C PHE A 110 -6.44 -2.41 -5.84
N PHE A 111 -6.88 -3.65 -5.61
CA PHE A 111 -6.91 -4.67 -6.68
C PHE A 111 -7.84 -4.31 -7.85
N ILE A 112 -8.85 -3.47 -7.61
CA ILE A 112 -9.77 -2.97 -8.65
C ILE A 112 -9.19 -1.69 -9.28
N MET A 113 -8.31 -1.00 -8.58
CA MET A 113 -7.67 0.25 -9.03
C MET A 113 -6.45 0.03 -9.94
N LEU A 114 -6.01 -1.22 -10.14
CA LEU A 114 -4.83 -1.50 -10.96
C LEU A 114 -4.86 -0.88 -12.37
N PRO A 115 -6.02 -0.79 -13.06
CA PRO A 115 -6.08 -0.11 -14.36
C PRO A 115 -5.80 1.40 -14.30
N LEU A 116 -5.83 2.02 -13.12
CA LEU A 116 -5.53 3.44 -12.91
C LEU A 116 -4.04 3.72 -12.70
N LEU A 117 -3.21 2.68 -12.53
CA LEU A 117 -1.77 2.81 -12.48
C LEU A 117 -1.24 3.15 -13.87
N VAL A 118 -0.49 4.23 -13.97
CA VAL A 118 0.14 4.67 -15.23
C VAL A 118 1.56 4.12 -15.31
N PRO A 119 1.98 3.55 -16.44
CA PRO A 119 3.34 3.03 -16.59
C PRO A 119 4.40 4.12 -16.35
N ARG A 120 5.45 3.76 -15.60
CA ARG A 120 6.61 4.61 -15.33
C ARG A 120 6.29 5.94 -14.64
N THR A 121 5.38 5.92 -13.64
CA THR A 121 5.03 7.10 -12.85
C THR A 121 5.28 6.94 -11.36
N VAL A 122 5.57 5.71 -10.89
CA VAL A 122 5.72 5.39 -9.46
C VAL A 122 7.20 5.17 -9.14
N SER A 123 7.73 5.91 -8.17
CA SER A 123 9.13 5.78 -7.71
C SER A 123 9.30 4.67 -6.68
N ALA A 124 8.30 4.46 -5.81
CA ALA A 124 8.28 3.35 -4.89
C ALA A 124 6.86 2.86 -4.61
N ALA A 125 6.71 1.57 -4.36
CA ALA A 125 5.45 0.94 -4.00
C ALA A 125 5.65 0.01 -2.80
N TYR A 126 4.71 0.05 -1.87
CA TYR A 126 4.76 -0.73 -0.62
C TYR A 126 3.53 -1.62 -0.52
N TYR A 127 3.72 -2.87 -0.12
CA TYR A 127 2.66 -3.81 0.24
C TYR A 127 3.09 -4.58 1.48
N LEU A 128 2.81 -4.00 2.63
CA LEU A 128 3.39 -4.43 3.90
C LEU A 128 2.34 -5.02 4.83
N PHE A 129 2.64 -6.20 5.38
CA PHE A 129 1.82 -6.91 6.35
C PHE A 129 0.34 -7.06 5.93
N PRO A 130 0.07 -7.44 4.69
CA PRO A 130 -1.28 -7.68 4.25
C PRO A 130 -1.91 -8.84 5.04
N ASN A 131 -3.23 -8.73 5.31
CA ASN A 131 -3.98 -9.89 5.79
C ASN A 131 -4.11 -10.92 4.67
N PRO A 132 -3.50 -12.11 4.77
CA PRO A 132 -3.64 -13.12 3.73
C PRO A 132 -5.12 -13.49 3.58
N PRO A 133 -5.68 -13.52 2.38
CA PRO A 133 -7.03 -14.03 2.18
C PRO A 133 -7.09 -15.51 2.58
N ARG A 134 -8.22 -15.99 3.11
CA ARG A 134 -8.37 -17.39 3.57
C ARG A 134 -8.07 -18.43 2.49
N ASP A 135 -8.21 -18.03 1.24
CA ASP A 135 -8.01 -18.85 0.06
C ASP A 135 -6.74 -18.50 -0.73
N TYR A 136 -5.72 -17.98 -0.04
CA TYR A 136 -4.51 -17.48 -0.70
C TYR A 136 -3.72 -18.56 -1.46
N LEU A 137 -3.91 -19.83 -1.16
CA LEU A 137 -3.31 -20.96 -1.88
C LEU A 137 -4.06 -21.34 -3.18
N ARG A 138 -5.26 -20.79 -3.43
CA ARG A 138 -6.03 -21.10 -4.63
C ARG A 138 -5.44 -20.41 -5.86
N GLU A 139 -5.50 -21.07 -7.00
CA GLU A 139 -5.05 -20.57 -8.30
C GLU A 139 -5.62 -19.18 -8.64
N ARG A 140 -6.92 -18.98 -8.46
CA ARG A 140 -7.57 -17.67 -8.65
C ARG A 140 -6.93 -16.54 -7.83
N SER A 141 -6.45 -16.85 -6.63
CA SER A 141 -5.75 -15.90 -5.77
C SER A 141 -4.33 -15.63 -6.28
N ASN A 142 -3.67 -16.64 -6.88
CA ASN A 142 -2.37 -16.47 -7.53
C ASN A 142 -2.47 -15.56 -8.75
N GLU A 143 -3.45 -15.77 -9.63
CA GLU A 143 -3.68 -14.90 -10.79
C GLU A 143 -3.90 -13.45 -10.40
N ARG A 144 -4.67 -13.19 -9.32
CA ARG A 144 -4.87 -11.83 -8.83
C ARG A 144 -3.56 -11.20 -8.34
N ARG A 145 -2.74 -11.96 -7.60
CA ARG A 145 -1.43 -11.50 -7.13
C ARG A 145 -0.47 -11.24 -8.28
N LYS A 146 -0.44 -12.13 -9.26
CA LYS A 146 0.37 -11.98 -10.47
C LYS A 146 0.02 -10.68 -11.21
N ARG A 147 -1.28 -10.44 -11.44
CA ARG A 147 -1.74 -9.17 -12.04
C ARG A 147 -1.35 -7.95 -11.22
N PHE A 148 -1.48 -8.04 -9.89
CA PHE A 148 -1.06 -6.95 -9.00
C PHE A 148 0.43 -6.66 -9.13
N LEU A 149 1.29 -7.67 -8.97
CA LEU A 149 2.74 -7.51 -9.06
C LEU A 149 3.16 -6.99 -10.44
N GLN A 150 2.58 -7.51 -11.52
CA GLN A 150 2.85 -7.04 -12.89
C GLN A 150 2.42 -5.59 -13.10
N SER A 151 1.23 -5.22 -12.61
CA SER A 151 0.73 -3.84 -12.73
C SER A 151 1.60 -2.85 -11.95
N VAL A 152 2.00 -3.21 -10.73
CA VAL A 152 2.90 -2.39 -9.91
C VAL A 152 4.26 -2.26 -10.58
N TYR A 153 4.86 -3.38 -11.03
CA TYR A 153 6.15 -3.35 -11.73
C TYR A 153 6.11 -2.47 -12.99
N ASN A 154 5.05 -2.57 -13.79
CA ASN A 154 4.89 -1.72 -14.97
C ASN A 154 4.79 -0.23 -14.60
N ALA A 155 4.11 0.08 -13.49
CA ALA A 155 3.96 1.45 -13.01
C ALA A 155 5.27 2.05 -12.47
N LEU A 156 6.21 1.23 -11.98
CA LEU A 156 7.50 1.73 -11.50
C LEU A 156 8.29 2.42 -12.62
N ILE A 157 8.98 3.51 -12.27
CA ILE A 157 10.03 4.12 -13.11
C ILE A 157 11.27 3.21 -13.18
N PRO A 158 12.19 3.35 -14.15
CA PRO A 158 13.51 2.72 -14.06
C PRO A 158 14.21 3.10 -12.75
N GLY A 159 14.76 2.10 -12.02
CA GLY A 159 15.29 2.29 -10.67
C GLY A 159 14.24 2.39 -9.57
N GLY A 160 12.96 2.38 -9.91
CA GLY A 160 11.86 2.37 -8.95
C GLY A 160 11.76 1.03 -8.20
N ARG A 161 11.24 1.05 -6.97
CA ARG A 161 11.29 -0.09 -6.05
C ARG A 161 9.92 -0.53 -5.57
N PHE A 162 9.72 -1.84 -5.49
CA PHE A 162 8.57 -2.43 -4.82
C PHE A 162 9.03 -3.18 -3.57
N PHE A 163 8.38 -2.91 -2.45
CA PHE A 163 8.69 -3.50 -1.14
C PHE A 163 7.53 -4.39 -0.68
N PHE A 164 7.86 -5.62 -0.29
CA PHE A 164 6.90 -6.56 0.28
C PHE A 164 7.43 -7.11 1.61
N ALA A 165 6.57 -7.16 2.63
CA ALA A 165 6.87 -7.79 3.91
C ALA A 165 5.62 -8.42 4.52
N THR A 166 5.79 -9.56 5.21
CA THR A 166 4.70 -10.27 5.92
C THR A 166 5.26 -11.13 7.04
N ASP A 167 4.42 -11.42 8.05
CA ASP A 167 4.70 -12.38 9.13
C ASP A 167 4.14 -13.78 8.82
N ALA A 168 3.55 -13.99 7.64
CA ALA A 168 2.96 -15.24 7.19
C ALA A 168 3.86 -15.93 6.16
N ASN A 169 4.75 -16.84 6.59
CA ASN A 169 5.76 -17.50 5.74
C ASN A 169 5.18 -18.16 4.50
N GLU A 170 4.06 -18.88 4.62
CA GLU A 170 3.42 -19.52 3.45
C GLU A 170 2.93 -18.48 2.43
N PHE A 171 2.42 -17.35 2.91
CA PHE A 171 2.00 -16.26 2.04
C PHE A 171 3.19 -15.56 1.41
N PHE A 172 4.28 -15.38 2.17
CA PHE A 172 5.55 -14.90 1.63
C PHE A 172 6.02 -15.76 0.48
N ASN A 173 6.11 -17.08 0.68
CA ASN A 173 6.56 -18.02 -0.33
C ASN A 173 5.70 -17.98 -1.60
N CYS A 174 4.37 -17.85 -1.46
CA CYS A 174 3.47 -17.69 -2.60
C CYS A 174 3.78 -16.44 -3.42
N VAL A 175 3.94 -15.29 -2.76
CA VAL A 175 4.21 -14.01 -3.44
C VAL A 175 5.60 -13.99 -4.06
N HIS A 176 6.60 -14.47 -3.32
CA HIS A 176 7.98 -14.54 -3.76
C HIS A 176 8.17 -15.47 -4.97
N THR A 177 7.54 -16.66 -4.94
CA THR A 177 7.56 -17.59 -6.08
C THR A 177 6.95 -16.95 -7.34
N ILE A 178 5.82 -16.25 -7.21
CA ILE A 178 5.23 -15.55 -8.36
C ILE A 178 6.19 -14.48 -8.89
N ALA A 179 6.81 -13.72 -8.01
CA ALA A 179 7.74 -12.67 -8.41
C ALA A 179 8.96 -13.25 -9.16
N GLN A 180 9.57 -14.29 -8.64
CA GLN A 180 10.81 -14.85 -9.20
C GLN A 180 10.57 -15.77 -10.39
N SER A 181 9.68 -16.77 -10.26
CA SER A 181 9.59 -17.83 -11.26
C SER A 181 8.57 -17.54 -12.37
N GLU A 182 7.50 -16.79 -12.08
CA GLU A 182 6.49 -16.51 -13.07
C GLU A 182 6.65 -15.14 -13.74
N LEU A 183 7.13 -14.15 -13.01
CA LEU A 183 7.34 -12.79 -13.54
C LEU A 183 8.80 -12.49 -13.82
N LEU A 184 9.72 -13.38 -13.46
CA LEU A 184 11.17 -13.24 -13.64
C LEU A 184 11.75 -11.95 -13.03
N PHE A 185 11.18 -11.50 -11.93
CA PHE A 185 11.70 -10.35 -11.20
C PHE A 185 12.92 -10.76 -10.39
N GLU A 186 13.97 -9.98 -10.45
CA GLU A 186 15.08 -10.10 -9.51
C GLU A 186 14.63 -9.57 -8.16
N THR A 187 14.60 -10.43 -7.15
CA THR A 187 14.23 -10.07 -5.78
C THR A 187 15.50 -9.94 -4.94
N HIS A 188 15.59 -8.88 -4.15
CA HIS A 188 16.67 -8.65 -3.20
C HIS A 188 16.13 -8.83 -1.78
N CYS A 189 16.90 -9.50 -0.92
CA CYS A 189 16.56 -9.57 0.50
C CYS A 189 16.62 -8.17 1.10
N MET A 190 15.56 -7.78 1.82
CA MET A 190 15.56 -6.53 2.54
C MET A 190 16.23 -6.72 3.91
N GLN A 191 17.54 -6.65 3.96
CA GLN A 191 18.25 -6.40 5.20
C GLN A 191 18.29 -4.88 5.37
N ASP A 192 17.67 -4.36 6.43
CA ASP A 192 17.77 -2.97 6.89
C ASP A 192 17.02 -1.85 6.15
N VAL A 193 15.96 -2.13 5.41
CA VAL A 193 15.04 -1.04 5.12
C VAL A 193 14.21 -0.77 6.38
N ASP A 194 14.49 0.34 7.05
CA ASP A 194 13.73 0.79 8.23
C ASP A 194 12.31 1.19 7.84
N LEU A 195 11.52 0.19 7.50
CA LEU A 195 10.10 0.33 7.26
C LEU A 195 9.38 0.26 8.62
N ALA A 196 9.52 1.36 9.38
CA ALA A 196 8.86 1.51 10.67
C ALA A 196 7.34 1.48 10.50
N THR A 197 6.77 0.29 10.44
CA THR A 197 5.32 0.12 10.49
C THR A 197 4.90 -0.26 11.91
N ARG A 198 3.70 0.16 12.33
CA ARG A 198 3.11 -0.26 13.60
C ARG A 198 3.05 -1.79 13.72
N TYR A 199 2.85 -2.50 12.59
CA TYR A 199 2.80 -3.96 12.55
C TYR A 199 4.18 -4.57 12.79
N ARG A 200 5.25 -4.07 12.15
CA ARG A 200 6.61 -4.55 12.37
C ARG A 200 7.00 -4.45 13.85
N GLN A 201 6.83 -3.27 14.45
CA GLN A 201 7.12 -3.06 15.87
C GLN A 201 6.31 -4.00 16.80
N THR A 202 5.04 -4.25 16.46
CA THR A 202 4.18 -5.14 17.22
C THR A 202 4.64 -6.59 17.11
N TRP A 203 4.97 -7.06 15.90
CA TRP A 203 5.33 -8.47 15.67
C TRP A 203 6.74 -8.81 16.14
N GLU A 204 7.70 -7.90 16.01
CA GLU A 204 9.04 -8.05 16.58
C GLU A 204 8.99 -8.17 18.10
N LYS A 205 8.16 -7.35 18.77
CA LYS A 205 7.91 -7.48 20.23
C LYS A 205 7.29 -8.82 20.64
N HIS A 206 6.58 -9.49 19.73
CA HIS A 206 5.98 -10.81 19.97
C HIS A 206 6.84 -11.97 19.45
N GLY A 207 8.10 -11.71 19.04
CA GLY A 207 9.05 -12.73 18.59
C GLY A 207 8.64 -13.41 17.28
N ARG A 208 7.85 -12.76 16.41
CA ARG A 208 7.51 -13.28 15.09
C ARG A 208 8.57 -12.91 14.07
N ASN A 209 8.96 -13.89 13.26
CA ASN A 209 9.83 -13.63 12.10
C ASN A 209 9.05 -12.87 11.04
N VAL A 210 9.69 -11.85 10.48
CA VAL A 210 9.19 -11.08 9.34
C VAL A 210 10.01 -11.44 8.11
N GLU A 211 9.34 -11.95 7.10
CA GLU A 211 9.93 -12.20 5.79
C GLU A 211 9.68 -11.01 4.87
N SER A 212 10.69 -10.62 4.11
CA SER A 212 10.58 -9.46 3.21
C SER A 212 11.47 -9.58 1.99
N PHE A 213 11.05 -8.95 0.90
CA PHE A 213 11.87 -8.77 -0.30
C PHE A 213 11.60 -7.42 -0.97
N MET A 214 12.54 -6.99 -1.78
CA MET A 214 12.42 -5.83 -2.65
C MET A 214 12.67 -6.26 -4.10
N VAL A 215 11.95 -5.62 -5.02
CA VAL A 215 12.20 -5.66 -6.46
C VAL A 215 12.61 -4.26 -6.90
N GLU A 216 13.69 -4.13 -7.66
CA GLU A 216 14.07 -2.90 -8.34
C GLU A 216 13.83 -3.06 -9.84
N LYS A 217 13.18 -2.08 -10.45
CA LYS A 217 12.93 -2.09 -11.89
C LYS A 217 14.18 -1.66 -12.65
N LYS A 218 14.62 -2.51 -13.58
CA LYS A 218 15.68 -2.21 -14.53
C LYS A 218 15.28 -1.21 -15.59
#